data_33454a05f7cc654546ed96c495e0c3c3
#
_entry.id   33454a05f7cc654546ed96c495e0c3c3
#
_cell.length_a   1.000
_cell.length_b   1.000
_cell.length_c   1.000
_cell.angle_alpha   90.00
_cell.angle_beta   90.00
_cell.angle_gamma   90.00
#
_symmetry.space_group_name_H-M   'P 1'
#
loop_
_entity.id
_entity.type
_entity.pdbx_description
1 polymer ?
#
loop_
_entity_poly.entity_id
_entity_poly.type
_entity_poly.pdbx_seq_one_letter_code
_entity_poly.pdbx_strand_id
1 'polypeptide(L)'
;MKGYLFTFIMLLSLFSCVPKDSGKISLLNASAFEKEVNGKLVSLYTIDSGNGLVVQVTNLGLRVVSIWTADKDGEYADVAVGYENIDRYLNNEGERFLGSIVGRYANRISKGRFMIDSVQY
;
A
#
# COMPACT_ATOMS: atom_id res chain seq x y z
N MET A 1 -41.32 37.68 23.39
CA MET A 1 -39.87 37.47 23.11
C MET A 1 -39.47 36.02 23.32
N LYS A 2 -40.07 35.05 22.59
CA LYS A 2 -39.70 33.59 22.72
C LYS A 2 -39.50 32.90 21.35
N GLY A 3 -39.46 33.65 20.23
CA GLY A 3 -39.37 33.04 18.88
C GLY A 3 -37.99 33.07 18.20
N TYR A 4 -37.05 33.87 18.67
CA TYR A 4 -35.79 34.10 17.95
C TYR A 4 -34.66 33.16 18.37
N LEU A 5 -34.80 32.43 19.46
CA LEU A 5 -33.77 31.50 19.95
C LEU A 5 -33.77 30.17 19.17
N PHE A 6 -34.92 29.78 18.64
CA PHE A 6 -35.03 28.53 17.88
C PHE A 6 -34.52 28.63 16.44
N THR A 7 -34.59 29.83 15.85
CA THR A 7 -34.13 30.07 14.47
C THR A 7 -32.60 30.12 14.36
N PHE A 8 -31.90 30.50 15.46
CA PHE A 8 -30.44 30.64 15.45
C PHE A 8 -29.72 29.27 15.57
N ILE A 9 -30.37 28.30 16.20
CA ILE A 9 -29.79 26.94 16.34
C ILE A 9 -29.85 26.14 15.03
N MET A 10 -30.80 26.43 14.15
CA MET A 10 -30.96 25.70 12.88
C MET A 10 -29.97 26.14 11.77
N LEU A 11 -29.31 27.31 11.96
CA LEU A 11 -28.35 27.83 10.97
C LEU A 11 -26.91 27.33 11.18
N LEU A 12 -26.61 26.68 12.29
CA LEU A 12 -25.24 26.20 12.63
C LEU A 12 -24.92 24.79 12.14
N SER A 13 -25.88 24.07 11.54
CA SER A 13 -25.71 22.68 11.12
C SER A 13 -25.28 22.49 9.66
N LEU A 14 -24.99 23.56 8.92
CA LEU A 14 -24.68 23.48 7.47
C LEU A 14 -23.19 23.62 7.10
N PHE A 15 -22.28 23.71 8.06
CA PHE A 15 -20.85 23.81 7.78
C PHE A 15 -20.06 22.59 8.27
N SER A 16 -20.50 21.38 7.95
CA SER A 16 -19.66 20.19 8.03
C SER A 16 -19.34 19.66 6.62
N CYS A 17 -18.91 20.55 5.73
CA CYS A 17 -18.13 20.11 4.58
C CYS A 17 -16.68 20.08 5.04
N VAL A 18 -16.21 18.95 5.55
CA VAL A 18 -14.78 18.65 5.59
C VAL A 18 -14.31 18.71 4.13
N PRO A 19 -13.38 19.59 3.73
CA PRO A 19 -12.83 19.53 2.39
C PRO A 19 -12.24 18.14 2.22
N LYS A 20 -12.80 17.34 1.32
CA LYS A 20 -12.19 16.10 0.85
C LYS A 20 -10.87 16.54 0.23
N ASP A 21 -9.78 16.14 0.86
CA ASP A 21 -8.45 16.43 0.35
C ASP A 21 -8.39 15.82 -1.05
N SER A 22 -8.41 16.69 -2.07
CA SER A 22 -8.50 16.29 -3.47
C SER A 22 -7.26 15.46 -3.79
N GLY A 23 -7.45 14.18 -4.08
CA GLY A 23 -6.52 13.09 -4.16
C GLY A 23 -5.15 13.39 -4.75
N LYS A 24 -4.25 13.91 -3.93
CA LYS A 24 -2.84 14.04 -4.29
C LYS A 24 -2.15 12.71 -4.02
N ILE A 25 -1.45 12.18 -5.03
CA ILE A 25 -0.61 10.98 -4.87
C ILE A 25 0.39 11.21 -3.73
N SER A 26 0.35 10.37 -2.70
CA SER A 26 1.24 10.41 -1.55
C SER A 26 2.09 9.14 -1.52
N LEU A 27 3.24 9.18 -2.18
CA LEU A 27 4.14 8.04 -2.27
C LEU A 27 4.79 7.72 -0.92
N LEU A 28 5.00 6.44 -0.68
CA LEU A 28 5.77 5.95 0.46
C LEU A 28 7.24 6.35 0.33
N ASN A 29 7.87 6.64 1.47
CA ASN A 29 9.26 7.06 1.50
C ASN A 29 10.20 5.88 1.22
N ALA A 30 11.07 6.00 0.22
CA ALA A 30 12.02 4.96 -0.15
C ALA A 30 12.94 4.57 1.02
N SER A 31 13.37 5.54 1.84
CA SER A 31 14.25 5.26 2.99
C SER A 31 13.61 4.37 4.06
N ALA A 32 12.28 4.31 4.15
CA ALA A 32 11.57 3.41 5.06
C ALA A 32 11.64 1.94 4.62
N PHE A 33 12.13 1.68 3.41
CA PHE A 33 12.30 0.35 2.82
C PHE A 33 13.77 -0.03 2.60
N GLU A 34 14.72 0.85 2.88
CA GLU A 34 16.13 0.56 2.73
C GLU A 34 16.67 -0.20 3.94
N LYS A 35 16.99 -1.47 3.74
CA LYS A 35 17.55 -2.34 4.79
C LYS A 35 18.35 -3.49 4.17
N GLU A 36 19.45 -3.87 4.81
CA GLU A 36 20.14 -5.10 4.46
C GLU A 36 19.48 -6.31 5.14
N VAL A 37 19.08 -7.30 4.34
CA VAL A 37 18.45 -8.53 4.79
C VAL A 37 19.19 -9.73 4.19
N ASN A 38 19.80 -10.54 5.04
CA ASN A 38 20.61 -11.70 4.64
C ASN A 38 21.71 -11.35 3.59
N GLY A 39 22.42 -10.24 3.78
CA GLY A 39 23.49 -9.78 2.88
C GLY A 39 22.98 -9.18 1.56
N LYS A 40 21.69 -8.89 1.44
CA LYS A 40 21.08 -8.27 0.26
C LYS A 40 20.40 -6.98 0.61
N LEU A 41 20.67 -5.94 -0.17
CA LEU A 41 19.99 -4.66 -0.01
C LEU A 41 18.53 -4.77 -0.47
N VAL A 42 17.63 -4.43 0.43
CA VAL A 42 16.20 -4.22 0.14
C VAL A 42 15.96 -2.75 -0.15
N SER A 43 15.12 -2.46 -1.14
CA SER A 43 14.79 -1.10 -1.58
C SER A 43 13.35 -1.03 -2.09
N LEU A 44 12.82 0.19 -2.18
CA LEU A 44 11.53 0.51 -2.79
C LEU A 44 11.76 1.14 -4.18
N TYR A 45 11.01 0.68 -5.15
CA TYR A 45 11.03 1.17 -6.53
C TYR A 45 9.67 1.76 -6.88
N THR A 46 9.66 2.90 -7.55
CA THR A 46 8.45 3.54 -8.06
C THR A 46 8.41 3.38 -9.58
N ILE A 47 7.29 2.90 -10.08
CA ILE A 47 6.99 2.74 -11.50
C ILE A 47 5.85 3.69 -11.82
N ASP A 48 6.10 4.69 -12.65
CA ASP A 48 5.10 5.66 -13.09
C ASP A 48 4.78 5.41 -14.57
N SER A 49 3.51 5.24 -14.87
CA SER A 49 3.04 5.04 -16.25
C SER A 49 3.04 6.32 -17.09
N GLY A 50 3.19 7.50 -16.44
CA GLY A 50 3.09 8.81 -17.07
C GLY A 50 1.65 9.26 -17.38
N ASN A 51 0.66 8.44 -17.11
CA ASN A 51 -0.76 8.73 -17.37
C ASN A 51 -1.68 8.42 -16.17
N GLY A 52 -1.14 8.58 -14.96
CA GLY A 52 -1.93 8.56 -13.74
C GLY A 52 -1.99 7.22 -12.98
N LEU A 53 -1.27 6.20 -13.43
CA LEU A 53 -1.06 4.98 -12.64
C LEU A 53 0.35 4.99 -12.08
N VAL A 54 0.49 4.93 -10.76
CA VAL A 54 1.79 4.83 -10.08
C VAL A 54 1.79 3.61 -9.15
N VAL A 55 2.82 2.78 -9.28
CA VAL A 55 2.98 1.56 -8.49
C VAL A 55 4.31 1.61 -7.73
N GLN A 56 4.28 1.26 -6.46
CA GLN A 56 5.51 1.06 -5.69
C GLN A 56 5.70 -0.41 -5.36
N VAL A 57 6.91 -0.91 -5.59
CA VAL A 57 7.28 -2.31 -5.35
C VAL A 57 8.57 -2.39 -4.56
N THR A 58 8.68 -3.37 -3.66
CA THR A 58 9.96 -3.69 -3.02
C THR A 58 10.53 -4.99 -3.57
N ASN A 59 11.88 -5.08 -3.65
CA ASN A 59 12.57 -6.30 -4.04
C ASN A 59 12.56 -7.39 -2.95
N LEU A 60 12.00 -7.11 -1.76
CA LEU A 60 11.74 -8.14 -0.75
C LEU A 60 10.58 -9.05 -1.18
N GLY A 61 10.90 -10.15 -1.86
CA GLY A 61 9.91 -11.07 -2.40
C GLY A 61 9.07 -10.48 -3.53
N LEU A 62 9.56 -9.43 -4.16
CA LEU A 62 8.90 -8.70 -5.25
C LEU A 62 7.45 -8.36 -4.89
N ARG A 63 7.27 -7.57 -3.84
CA ARG A 63 5.94 -7.19 -3.34
C ARG A 63 5.48 -5.88 -3.93
N VAL A 64 4.23 -5.85 -4.37
CA VAL A 64 3.52 -4.61 -4.64
C VAL A 64 3.12 -4.01 -3.28
N VAL A 65 3.55 -2.77 -3.04
CA VAL A 65 3.39 -2.09 -1.75
C VAL A 65 2.28 -1.05 -1.83
N SER A 66 2.20 -0.31 -2.93
CA SER A 66 1.14 0.66 -3.17
C SER A 66 0.77 0.73 -4.66
N ILE A 67 -0.47 1.04 -4.96
CA ILE A 67 -1.00 1.28 -6.32
C ILE A 67 -1.87 2.52 -6.28
N TRP A 68 -1.39 3.61 -6.84
CA TRP A 68 -2.13 4.85 -6.95
C TRP A 68 -2.82 4.94 -8.31
N THR A 69 -4.11 5.16 -8.30
CA THR A 69 -4.92 5.36 -9.51
C THR A 69 -6.06 6.32 -9.22
N ALA A 70 -6.52 7.00 -10.27
CA ALA A 70 -7.68 7.88 -10.18
C ALA A 70 -8.98 7.05 -10.22
N ASP A 71 -9.98 7.51 -9.48
CA ASP A 71 -11.35 7.04 -9.60
C ASP A 71 -12.07 7.70 -10.81
N LYS A 72 -13.37 7.43 -10.98
CA LYS A 72 -14.19 8.00 -12.06
C LYS A 72 -14.33 9.53 -12.02
N ASP A 73 -14.07 10.13 -10.87
CA ASP A 73 -14.16 11.59 -10.64
C ASP A 73 -12.77 12.26 -10.70
N GLY A 74 -11.72 11.47 -11.01
CA GLY A 74 -10.34 11.94 -11.11
C GLY A 74 -9.60 12.02 -9.77
N GLU A 75 -10.19 11.51 -8.68
CA GLU A 75 -9.59 11.53 -7.35
C GLU A 75 -8.66 10.32 -7.17
N TYR A 76 -7.42 10.60 -6.77
CA TYR A 76 -6.40 9.57 -6.57
C TYR A 76 -6.53 8.89 -5.22
N ALA A 77 -6.37 7.56 -5.21
CA ALA A 77 -6.28 6.77 -3.99
C ALA A 77 -5.27 5.62 -4.17
N ASP A 78 -4.65 5.20 -3.06
CA ASP A 78 -3.94 3.93 -3.01
C ASP A 78 -4.96 2.79 -2.87
N VAL A 79 -5.00 1.92 -3.86
CA VAL A 79 -5.93 0.79 -3.92
C VAL A 79 -5.27 -0.54 -3.52
N ALA A 80 -3.99 -0.53 -3.17
CA ALA A 80 -3.29 -1.70 -2.64
C ALA A 80 -3.36 -1.74 -1.11
N VAL A 81 -3.35 -2.96 -0.57
CA VAL A 81 -3.16 -3.17 0.87
C VAL A 81 -1.70 -3.52 1.12
N GLY A 82 -0.99 -2.64 1.81
CA GLY A 82 0.43 -2.78 2.12
C GLY A 82 0.82 -2.15 3.45
N TYR A 83 2.09 -2.29 3.82
CA TYR A 83 2.66 -1.63 4.99
C TYR A 83 3.56 -0.46 4.58
N GLU A 84 3.69 0.52 5.46
CA GLU A 84 4.42 1.77 5.21
C GLU A 84 5.94 1.65 5.32
N ASN A 85 6.45 0.52 5.82
CA ASN A 85 7.88 0.30 5.99
C ASN A 85 8.25 -1.18 5.93
N ILE A 86 9.56 -1.45 5.72
CA ILE A 86 10.08 -2.81 5.52
C ILE A 86 10.01 -3.66 6.79
N ASP A 87 10.13 -3.05 7.98
CA ASP A 87 10.13 -3.79 9.23
C ASP A 87 8.79 -4.48 9.50
N ARG A 88 7.68 -3.87 9.06
CA ARG A 88 6.35 -4.48 9.14
C ARG A 88 6.23 -5.71 8.25
N TYR A 89 6.92 -5.77 7.12
CA TYR A 89 6.96 -6.95 6.26
C TYR A 89 7.85 -8.06 6.82
N LEU A 90 8.92 -7.71 7.53
CA LEU A 90 9.85 -8.68 8.12
C LEU A 90 9.34 -9.29 9.43
N ASN A 91 8.68 -8.47 10.28
CA ASN A 91 8.25 -8.84 11.64
C ASN A 91 6.72 -8.97 11.75
N ASN A 92 6.08 -9.39 10.70
CA ASN A 92 4.63 -9.44 10.67
C ASN A 92 4.10 -10.74 11.28
N GLU A 93 3.22 -10.60 12.27
CA GLU A 93 2.54 -11.70 12.94
C GLU A 93 1.17 -12.04 12.29
N GLY A 94 0.71 -11.21 11.33
CA GLY A 94 -0.60 -11.31 10.67
C GLY A 94 -0.50 -11.71 9.20
N GLU A 95 -0.77 -10.74 8.34
CA GLU A 95 -0.85 -10.92 6.88
C GLU A 95 0.53 -11.01 6.20
N ARG A 96 1.09 -12.21 6.11
CA ARG A 96 2.46 -12.45 5.63
C ARG A 96 2.66 -12.28 4.13
N PHE A 97 1.57 -12.30 3.35
CA PHE A 97 1.64 -12.44 1.89
C PHE A 97 1.14 -11.20 1.14
N LEU A 98 0.91 -10.07 1.84
CA LEU A 98 0.46 -8.82 1.22
C LEU A 98 1.35 -8.45 0.04
N GLY A 99 0.73 -8.24 -1.11
CA GLY A 99 1.37 -7.80 -2.34
C GLY A 99 2.39 -8.76 -2.97
N SER A 100 2.63 -9.96 -2.40
CA SER A 100 3.65 -10.89 -2.87
C SER A 100 3.34 -11.41 -4.26
N ILE A 101 4.34 -11.41 -5.16
CA ILE A 101 4.27 -12.09 -6.45
C ILE A 101 4.54 -13.58 -6.25
N VAL A 102 3.67 -14.40 -6.81
CA VAL A 102 3.71 -15.86 -6.69
C VAL A 102 4.44 -16.45 -7.89
N GLY A 103 5.51 -17.19 -7.65
CA GLY A 103 6.35 -17.85 -8.67
C GLY A 103 7.74 -18.14 -8.10
N ARG A 104 8.60 -18.78 -8.85
CA ARG A 104 8.46 -19.56 -10.10
C ARG A 104 7.75 -20.89 -9.89
N TYR A 105 8.11 -21.57 -8.79
CA TYR A 105 7.45 -22.76 -8.30
C TYR A 105 6.58 -22.33 -7.11
N ALA A 106 5.29 -22.56 -7.20
CA ALA A 106 4.33 -21.96 -6.29
C ALA A 106 3.26 -22.96 -5.85
N ASN A 107 2.31 -22.49 -5.02
CA ASN A 107 1.26 -23.26 -4.39
C ASN A 107 1.83 -24.18 -3.29
N ARG A 108 1.32 -25.40 -3.16
CA ARG A 108 1.73 -26.34 -2.10
C ARG A 108 2.81 -27.28 -2.59
N ILE A 109 3.99 -27.15 -2.02
CA ILE A 109 5.12 -28.05 -2.27
C ILE A 109 5.06 -29.16 -1.21
N SER A 110 4.98 -30.40 -1.64
CA SER A 110 4.93 -31.54 -0.72
C SER A 110 6.13 -31.54 0.22
N LYS A 111 5.85 -31.57 1.52
CA LYS A 111 6.87 -31.49 2.60
C LYS A 111 7.76 -30.23 2.54
N GLY A 112 7.40 -29.19 1.78
CA GLY A 112 8.20 -27.99 1.60
C GLY A 112 9.56 -28.25 0.94
N ARG A 113 9.70 -29.27 0.11
CA ARG A 113 10.99 -29.68 -0.49
C ARG A 113 10.84 -29.96 -1.99
N PHE A 114 11.83 -29.52 -2.76
CA PHE A 114 11.95 -29.83 -4.18
C PHE A 114 13.41 -29.92 -4.60
N MET A 115 13.67 -30.43 -5.79
CA MET A 115 15.02 -30.61 -6.34
C MET A 115 15.20 -29.76 -7.59
N ILE A 116 16.35 -29.11 -7.72
CA ILE A 116 16.83 -28.51 -8.97
C ILE A 116 18.26 -29.01 -9.18
N ASP A 117 18.53 -29.62 -10.32
CA ASP A 117 19.86 -30.13 -10.68
C ASP A 117 20.54 -30.93 -9.55
N SER A 118 19.80 -31.86 -8.95
CA SER A 118 20.26 -32.71 -7.83
C SER A 118 20.51 -31.94 -6.50
N VAL A 119 20.23 -30.66 -6.40
CA VAL A 119 20.30 -29.89 -5.15
C VAL A 119 18.90 -29.80 -4.55
N GLN A 120 18.81 -30.15 -3.27
CA GLN A 120 17.54 -30.06 -2.52
C GLN A 120 17.37 -28.64 -1.94
N TYR A 121 16.18 -28.09 -2.11
CA TYR A 121 15.73 -26.84 -1.53
C TYR A 121 14.56 -27.05 -0.58
#